data_5d7ee0947168e18b1ee7907d27bb83b3
#
_entry.id   5d7ee0947168e18b1ee7907d27bb83b3
#
_cell.length_a   1.000
_cell.length_b   1.000
_cell.length_c   1.000
_cell.angle_alpha   90.00
_cell.angle_beta   90.00
_cell.angle_gamma   90.00
#
_symmetry.space_group_name_H-M   'P 1'
#
loop_
_entity.id
_entity.type
_entity.pdbx_description
1 polymer ?
#
loop_
_entity_poly.entity_id
_entity_poly.type
_entity_poly.pdbx_seq_one_letter_code
_entity_poly.pdbx_strand_id
1 'polypeptide(L)'
;MDVAKQQKLEEVRNATNMYMEQLKSNFSNAEMETWSRQENGVKLLMENPESTEYDAQWVKALSQIRGITLEEQMQRISYATAMMNEYAYRLVGYQQRLEDMINAATTVDEIYNIVFEIE
;
A
#
# COMPACT_ATOMS: atom_id res chain seq x y z
N MET A 1 -17.28 28.88 -1.31
CA MET A 1 -16.30 28.08 -0.54
C MET A 1 -16.51 26.59 -0.71
N ASP A 2 -17.74 26.10 -0.81
CA ASP A 2 -18.02 24.67 -0.96
C ASP A 2 -17.42 24.08 -2.25
N VAL A 3 -17.49 24.85 -3.36
CA VAL A 3 -16.91 24.43 -4.63
C VAL A 3 -15.39 24.31 -4.51
N ALA A 4 -14.75 25.30 -3.85
CA ALA A 4 -13.29 25.29 -3.66
C ALA A 4 -12.85 24.11 -2.80
N LYS A 5 -13.60 23.79 -1.75
CA LYS A 5 -13.31 22.62 -0.90
C LYS A 5 -13.42 21.33 -1.69
N GLN A 6 -14.48 21.18 -2.48
CA GLN A 6 -14.70 19.98 -3.28
C GLN A 6 -13.61 19.79 -4.33
N GLN A 7 -13.22 20.85 -5.02
CA GLN A 7 -12.14 20.79 -6.00
C GLN A 7 -10.81 20.40 -5.36
N LYS A 8 -10.52 20.95 -4.18
CA LYS A 8 -9.28 20.63 -3.46
C LYS A 8 -9.28 19.18 -2.96
N LEU A 9 -10.42 18.69 -2.47
CA LEU A 9 -10.56 17.29 -2.06
C LEU A 9 -10.29 16.34 -3.23
N GLU A 10 -10.82 16.66 -4.41
CA GLU A 10 -10.56 15.87 -5.62
C GLU A 10 -9.08 15.90 -6.00
N GLU A 11 -8.46 17.06 -5.94
CA GLU A 11 -7.03 17.25 -6.22
C GLU A 11 -6.17 16.39 -5.30
N VAL A 12 -6.46 16.43 -4.00
CA VAL A 12 -5.73 15.64 -2.99
C VAL A 12 -5.91 14.14 -3.23
N ARG A 13 -7.12 13.70 -3.51
CA ARG A 13 -7.42 12.29 -3.76
C ARG A 13 -6.75 11.80 -5.05
N ASN A 14 -6.77 12.62 -6.10
CA ASN A 14 -6.10 12.29 -7.36
C ASN A 14 -4.58 12.18 -7.17
N ALA A 15 -4.00 13.08 -6.39
CA ALA A 15 -2.56 13.03 -6.07
C ALA A 15 -2.23 11.75 -5.29
N THR A 16 -3.05 11.40 -4.31
CA THR A 16 -2.90 10.15 -3.54
C THR A 16 -2.91 8.94 -4.47
N ASN A 17 -3.88 8.88 -5.38
CA ASN A 17 -4.01 7.79 -6.34
C ASN A 17 -2.79 7.69 -7.26
N MET A 18 -2.27 8.83 -7.70
CA MET A 18 -1.10 8.87 -8.57
C MET A 18 0.14 8.30 -7.87
N TYR A 19 0.37 8.68 -6.61
CA TYR A 19 1.48 8.12 -5.83
C TYR A 19 1.32 6.64 -5.58
N MET A 20 0.10 6.18 -5.30
CA MET A 20 -0.18 4.76 -5.12
C MET A 20 0.09 3.97 -6.40
N GLU A 21 -0.30 4.50 -7.56
CA GLU A 21 -0.02 3.86 -8.85
C GLU A 21 1.48 3.77 -9.13
N GLN A 22 2.25 4.79 -8.75
CA GLN A 22 3.71 4.76 -8.88
C GLN A 22 4.31 3.65 -8.01
N LEU A 23 3.81 3.47 -6.79
CA LEU A 23 4.25 2.39 -5.91
C LEU A 23 3.94 1.03 -6.53
N LYS A 24 2.71 0.85 -6.99
CA LYS A 24 2.25 -0.41 -7.59
C LYS A 24 3.00 -0.74 -8.89
N SER A 25 3.52 0.25 -9.59
CA SER A 25 4.25 0.02 -10.85
C SER A 25 5.54 -0.79 -10.67
N ASN A 26 6.03 -0.93 -9.43
CA ASN A 26 7.18 -1.78 -9.12
C ASN A 26 6.83 -3.27 -9.11
N PHE A 27 5.55 -3.62 -9.22
CA PHE A 27 5.05 -4.98 -9.14
C PHE A 27 4.17 -5.28 -10.35
N SER A 28 4.16 -6.53 -10.79
CA SER A 28 3.24 -6.97 -11.84
C SER A 28 1.82 -7.04 -11.30
N ASN A 29 0.82 -7.00 -12.20
CA ASN A 29 -0.56 -7.18 -11.79
C ASN A 29 -0.77 -8.54 -11.10
N ALA A 30 -0.09 -9.58 -11.60
CA ALA A 30 -0.17 -10.91 -10.99
C ALA A 30 0.36 -10.91 -9.55
N GLU A 31 1.47 -10.19 -9.29
CA GLU A 31 1.99 -10.03 -7.94
C GLU A 31 1.00 -9.30 -7.05
N MET A 32 0.40 -8.21 -7.54
CA MET A 32 -0.57 -7.44 -6.76
C MET A 32 -1.84 -8.24 -6.45
N GLU A 33 -2.35 -8.98 -7.44
CA GLU A 33 -3.57 -9.78 -7.26
C GLU A 33 -3.37 -10.94 -6.28
N THR A 34 -2.15 -11.46 -6.18
CA THR A 34 -1.83 -12.58 -5.28
C THR A 34 -1.19 -12.15 -3.97
N TRP A 35 -1.10 -10.86 -3.72
CA TRP A 35 -0.40 -10.32 -2.56
C TRP A 35 -0.94 -10.84 -1.24
N SER A 36 -2.27 -10.79 -1.07
CA SER A 36 -2.92 -11.28 0.16
C SER A 36 -2.63 -12.75 0.41
N ARG A 37 -2.56 -13.55 -0.65
CA ARG A 37 -2.21 -14.97 -0.56
C ARG A 37 -0.77 -15.16 -0.12
N GLN A 38 0.14 -14.37 -0.67
CA GLN A 38 1.55 -14.41 -0.28
C GLN A 38 1.75 -14.04 1.18
N GLU A 39 1.11 -12.96 1.63
CA GLU A 39 1.15 -12.53 3.03
C GLU A 39 0.62 -13.61 3.97
N ASN A 40 -0.55 -14.14 3.65
CA ASN A 40 -1.18 -15.17 4.47
C ASN A 40 -0.34 -16.44 4.50
N GLY A 41 0.22 -16.83 3.37
CA GLY A 41 1.10 -17.99 3.29
C GLY A 41 2.33 -17.86 4.18
N VAL A 42 2.96 -16.70 4.19
CA VAL A 42 4.11 -16.41 5.08
C VAL A 42 3.68 -16.51 6.54
N LYS A 43 2.54 -15.93 6.89
CA LYS A 43 2.01 -15.96 8.26
C LYS A 43 1.76 -17.40 8.72
N LEU A 44 1.14 -18.20 7.87
CA LEU A 44 0.88 -19.62 8.18
C LEU A 44 2.17 -20.40 8.40
N LEU A 45 3.18 -20.17 7.56
CA LEU A 45 4.48 -20.85 7.66
C LEU A 45 5.29 -20.39 8.87
N MET A 46 5.13 -19.14 9.29
CA MET A 46 5.75 -18.65 10.53
C MET A 46 5.15 -19.33 11.77
N GLU A 47 3.84 -19.58 11.76
CA GLU A 47 3.14 -20.26 12.83
C GLU A 47 3.44 -21.76 12.84
N ASN A 48 3.53 -22.38 11.65
CA ASN A 48 3.81 -23.79 11.48
C ASN A 48 4.54 -24.03 10.15
N PRO A 49 5.88 -24.26 10.18
CA PRO A 49 6.64 -24.53 8.95
C PRO A 49 6.17 -25.75 8.16
N GLU A 50 5.46 -26.67 8.82
CA GLU A 50 4.92 -27.89 8.20
C GLU A 50 3.48 -27.71 7.70
N SER A 51 2.96 -26.47 7.68
CA SER A 51 1.60 -26.20 7.26
C SER A 51 1.32 -26.73 5.85
N THR A 52 0.19 -27.42 5.72
CA THR A 52 -0.31 -27.91 4.42
C THR A 52 -1.47 -27.08 3.88
N GLU A 53 -1.77 -25.94 4.51
CA GLU A 53 -2.81 -25.05 4.03
C GLU A 53 -2.44 -24.47 2.67
N TYR A 54 -3.46 -24.15 1.88
CA TYR A 54 -3.28 -23.78 0.47
C TYR A 54 -2.30 -22.62 0.27
N ASP A 55 -2.45 -21.55 1.03
CA ASP A 55 -1.59 -20.39 0.86
C ASP A 55 -0.14 -20.65 1.28
N ALA A 56 0.06 -21.52 2.30
CA ALA A 56 1.40 -21.97 2.69
C ALA A 56 2.05 -22.77 1.56
N GLN A 57 1.31 -23.70 0.95
CA GLN A 57 1.80 -24.49 -0.19
C GLN A 57 2.12 -23.60 -1.38
N TRP A 58 1.34 -22.56 -1.59
CA TRP A 58 1.55 -21.60 -2.67
C TRP A 58 2.90 -20.88 -2.53
N VAL A 59 3.25 -20.45 -1.32
CA VAL A 59 4.55 -19.79 -1.05
C VAL A 59 5.70 -20.78 -1.24
N LYS A 60 5.53 -22.05 -0.81
CA LYS A 60 6.53 -23.08 -1.05
C LYS A 60 6.76 -23.30 -2.55
N ALA A 61 5.70 -23.35 -3.32
CA ALA A 61 5.80 -23.52 -4.77
C ALA A 61 6.54 -22.34 -5.41
N LEU A 62 6.26 -21.11 -4.97
CA LEU A 62 6.97 -19.93 -5.45
C LEU A 62 8.47 -20.04 -5.26
N SER A 63 8.91 -20.44 -4.05
CA SER A 63 10.33 -20.58 -3.75
C SER A 63 11.01 -21.60 -4.63
N GLN A 64 10.34 -22.73 -4.89
CA GLN A 64 10.86 -23.81 -5.74
C GLN A 64 11.03 -23.34 -7.19
N ILE A 65 10.02 -22.69 -7.75
CA ILE A 65 10.06 -22.18 -9.12
C ILE A 65 11.14 -21.10 -9.26
N ARG A 66 11.23 -20.23 -8.28
CA ARG A 66 12.22 -19.15 -8.27
C ARG A 66 13.64 -19.64 -8.06
N GLY A 67 13.82 -20.82 -7.47
CA GLY A 67 15.12 -21.39 -7.23
C GLY A 67 15.85 -20.84 -6.01
N ILE A 68 15.09 -20.40 -5.01
CA ILE A 68 15.63 -19.90 -3.73
C ILE A 68 15.05 -20.71 -2.58
N THR A 69 15.63 -20.58 -1.38
CA THR A 69 15.11 -21.25 -0.20
C THR A 69 13.76 -20.68 0.20
N LEU A 70 12.96 -21.50 0.88
CA LEU A 70 11.68 -21.05 1.42
C LEU A 70 11.88 -19.87 2.37
N GLU A 71 12.88 -19.94 3.23
CA GLU A 71 13.21 -18.88 4.17
C GLU A 71 13.49 -17.56 3.46
N GLU A 72 14.30 -17.59 2.42
CA GLU A 72 14.60 -16.39 1.63
C GLU A 72 13.35 -15.84 0.94
N GLN A 73 12.50 -16.71 0.38
CA GLN A 73 11.24 -16.28 -0.23
C GLN A 73 10.33 -15.59 0.79
N MET A 74 10.21 -16.17 1.99
CA MET A 74 9.43 -15.59 3.08
C MET A 74 9.97 -14.22 3.51
N GLN A 75 11.28 -14.10 3.62
CA GLN A 75 11.92 -12.83 3.98
C GLN A 75 11.64 -11.74 2.94
N ARG A 76 11.72 -12.09 1.66
CA ARG A 76 11.44 -11.12 0.57
C ARG A 76 9.99 -10.67 0.56
N ILE A 77 9.05 -11.60 0.77
CA ILE A 77 7.62 -11.26 0.88
C ILE A 77 7.38 -10.36 2.09
N SER A 78 7.93 -10.71 3.24
CA SER A 78 7.78 -9.93 4.47
C SER A 78 8.35 -8.52 4.33
N TYR A 79 9.52 -8.39 3.72
CA TYR A 79 10.14 -7.10 3.49
C TYR A 79 9.29 -6.23 2.57
N ALA A 80 8.86 -6.78 1.45
CA ALA A 80 8.03 -6.04 0.49
C ALA A 80 6.68 -5.65 1.11
N THR A 81 6.07 -6.55 1.89
CA THR A 81 4.82 -6.26 2.61
C THR A 81 5.00 -5.11 3.59
N ALA A 82 6.07 -5.14 4.38
CA ALA A 82 6.35 -4.08 5.35
C ALA A 82 6.55 -2.74 4.66
N MET A 83 7.29 -2.70 3.57
CA MET A 83 7.53 -1.47 2.80
C MET A 83 6.26 -0.93 2.17
N MET A 84 5.44 -1.80 1.56
CA MET A 84 4.18 -1.37 0.97
C MET A 84 3.23 -0.82 2.01
N ASN A 85 3.11 -1.50 3.15
CA ASN A 85 2.22 -1.05 4.22
C ASN A 85 2.68 0.29 4.79
N GLU A 86 3.97 0.46 5.03
CA GLU A 86 4.51 1.72 5.55
C GLU A 86 4.25 2.87 4.59
N TYR A 87 4.48 2.66 3.30
CA TYR A 87 4.23 3.68 2.29
C TYR A 87 2.75 4.00 2.18
N ALA A 88 1.90 2.96 2.17
CA ALA A 88 0.46 3.12 2.01
C ALA A 88 -0.17 3.88 3.18
N TYR A 89 0.18 3.52 4.44
CA TYR A 89 -0.45 4.23 5.57
C TYR A 89 0.04 5.69 5.68
N ARG A 90 1.29 5.98 5.32
CA ARG A 90 1.78 7.36 5.28
C ARG A 90 1.01 8.18 4.26
N LEU A 91 0.79 7.59 3.08
CA LEU A 91 0.09 8.23 1.98
C LEU A 91 -1.37 8.51 2.35
N VAL A 92 -2.06 7.51 2.88
CA VAL A 92 -3.46 7.66 3.31
C VAL A 92 -3.59 8.61 4.49
N GLY A 93 -2.72 8.49 5.48
CA GLY A 93 -2.73 9.38 6.64
C GLY A 93 -2.48 10.84 6.24
N TYR A 94 -1.57 11.07 5.32
CA TYR A 94 -1.30 12.40 4.79
C TYR A 94 -2.51 12.96 4.05
N GLN A 95 -3.15 12.16 3.20
CA GLN A 95 -4.38 12.54 2.53
C GLN A 95 -5.46 12.95 3.54
N GLN A 96 -5.68 12.14 4.56
CA GLN A 96 -6.71 12.41 5.57
C GLN A 96 -6.40 13.71 6.34
N ARG A 97 -5.13 13.95 6.66
CA ARG A 97 -4.71 15.20 7.31
C ARG A 97 -5.06 16.41 6.44
N LEU A 98 -4.77 16.33 5.14
CA LEU A 98 -5.10 17.42 4.21
C LEU A 98 -6.62 17.60 4.07
N GLU A 99 -7.37 16.50 4.04
CA GLU A 99 -8.84 16.57 4.00
C GLU A 99 -9.40 17.27 5.26
N ASP A 100 -8.83 16.97 6.43
CA ASP A 100 -9.21 17.65 7.67
C ASP A 100 -8.92 19.15 7.60
N MET A 101 -7.77 19.53 7.05
CA MET A 101 -7.41 20.95 6.86
C MET A 101 -8.37 21.64 5.90
N ILE A 102 -8.75 20.97 4.81
CA ILE A 102 -9.70 21.51 3.84
C ILE A 102 -11.06 21.73 4.50
N ASN A 103 -11.54 20.74 5.26
CA ASN A 103 -12.84 20.83 5.92
C ASN A 103 -12.87 21.90 7.02
N ALA A 104 -11.73 22.15 7.67
CA ALA A 104 -11.62 23.16 8.72
C ALA A 104 -11.37 24.58 8.17
N ALA A 105 -11.03 24.73 6.91
CA ALA A 105 -10.74 26.02 6.31
C ALA A 105 -11.95 26.94 6.33
N THR A 106 -11.74 28.21 6.64
CA THR A 106 -12.80 29.22 6.74
C THR A 106 -12.75 30.24 5.62
N THR A 107 -11.65 30.24 4.83
CA THR A 107 -11.50 31.14 3.68
C THR A 107 -11.04 30.36 2.46
N VAL A 108 -11.32 30.92 1.28
CA VAL A 108 -10.88 30.36 0.00
C VAL A 108 -9.34 30.36 -0.09
N ASP A 109 -8.70 31.40 0.40
CA ASP A 109 -7.24 31.50 0.41
C ASP A 109 -6.59 30.37 1.20
N GLU A 110 -7.16 30.00 2.38
CA GLU A 110 -6.68 28.88 3.17
C GLU A 110 -6.75 27.59 2.35
N ILE A 111 -7.83 27.38 1.59
CA ILE A 111 -8.00 26.19 0.76
C ILE A 111 -6.95 26.13 -0.35
N TYR A 112 -6.74 27.24 -1.05
CA TYR A 112 -5.77 27.29 -2.15
C TYR A 112 -4.33 27.13 -1.69
N ASN A 113 -4.03 27.46 -0.44
CA ASN A 113 -2.69 27.30 0.13
C ASN A 113 -2.38 25.87 0.58
N ILE A 114 -3.38 24.98 0.59
CA ILE A 114 -3.16 23.56 0.90
C ILE A 114 -2.54 22.87 -0.33
N VAL A 115 -1.36 22.33 -0.15
CA VAL A 115 -0.59 21.68 -1.22
C VAL A 115 -0.29 20.24 -0.84
N PHE A 116 -0.41 19.32 -1.79
CA PHE A 116 -0.06 17.92 -1.60
C PHE A 116 1.44 17.74 -1.78
N GLU A 117 2.17 17.67 -0.67
CA GLU A 117 3.61 17.38 -0.65
C GLU A 117 3.86 16.21 0.28
N ILE A 118 4.48 15.16 -0.23
CA ILE A 118 4.88 13.99 0.56
C ILE A 118 6.33 14.17 0.99
N GLU A 119 6.52 14.05 2.31
CA GLU A 119 7.85 14.08 2.92
C GLU A 119 8.50 12.71 2.92
#